data_8e9423935a7a748ce4c6b865234f141d
#
_entry.id   8e9423935a7a748ce4c6b865234f141d
#
_cell.length_a   1.000
_cell.length_b   1.000
_cell.length_c   1.000
_cell.angle_alpha   90.00
_cell.angle_beta   90.00
_cell.angle_gamma   90.00
#
_symmetry.space_group_name_H-M   'P 1'
#
loop_
_entity.id
_entity.type
_entity.pdbx_description
1 polymer ?
#
loop_
_entity_poly.entity_id
_entity_poly.type
_entity_poly.pdbx_seq_one_letter_code
_entity_poly.pdbx_strand_id
1 'polypeptide(L)'
;VSDDRPITVLHLVANRWWTGSAEPVIRLLLGLRARGHRVLLGLIPGDRFEQKAREAGLEPLADLSLEVRGNPVHALADLRRVRQAIRAEAVDVVHAHHSHDHWLGWLGRGRAGLVRSFHNARAARRDWPSTWLYRRTDALLAVSHEIEERLRRVGVPPARLSRVDGVVDLARFESGDGAAIRAEFALGHAPVLGCVARLAPRRGHELLIRGFQQLLPEYPHARLLLVGKGEARARLEALVSGLGLTREVLFAGYRDADLPAVLQALDAFALMGAGSDESCRAALEAMAAGRPVVGRRVGALPETVVHGVTGLLVDDDRPESVAQALRALVAEPERAAAMGRAGRDRARAFFGPDAHAAQVERVYRRVLAARERAR
;
A
#
# COMPACT_ATOMS: atom_id res chain seq x y z
N VAL A 1 -27.55 3.59 -18.23
CA VAL A 1 -26.65 2.45 -18.42
C VAL A 1 -27.08 1.38 -17.47
N SER A 2 -27.31 0.14 -17.97
CA SER A 2 -27.51 -1.01 -17.08
C SER A 2 -26.29 -1.08 -16.17
N ASP A 3 -26.50 -1.15 -14.86
CA ASP A 3 -25.43 -1.11 -13.85
C ASP A 3 -24.42 -2.27 -13.95
N ASP A 4 -24.70 -3.24 -14.84
CA ASP A 4 -23.98 -4.52 -14.98
C ASP A 4 -23.08 -4.65 -16.22
N ARG A 5 -23.00 -3.66 -17.13
CA ARG A 5 -22.14 -3.85 -18.29
C ARG A 5 -20.64 -3.88 -17.92
N PRO A 6 -19.83 -4.72 -18.57
CA PRO A 6 -18.38 -4.67 -18.46
C PRO A 6 -17.83 -3.28 -18.82
N ILE A 7 -16.86 -2.82 -18.06
CA ILE A 7 -16.14 -1.56 -18.30
C ILE A 7 -14.77 -1.90 -18.89
N THR A 8 -14.36 -1.22 -19.95
CA THR A 8 -12.99 -1.31 -20.48
C THR A 8 -12.15 -0.21 -19.86
N VAL A 9 -11.13 -0.59 -19.08
CA VAL A 9 -10.27 0.34 -18.35
C VAL A 9 -8.83 0.24 -18.84
N LEU A 10 -8.24 1.38 -19.21
CA LEU A 10 -6.81 1.50 -19.48
C LEU A 10 -6.09 2.03 -18.24
N HIS A 11 -5.29 1.20 -17.61
CA HIS A 11 -4.39 1.60 -16.53
C HIS A 11 -3.04 2.05 -17.11
N LEU A 12 -2.60 3.25 -16.69
CA LEU A 12 -1.28 3.79 -17.04
C LEU A 12 -0.43 3.85 -15.76
N VAL A 13 0.73 3.18 -15.76
CA VAL A 13 1.56 2.98 -14.57
C VAL A 13 3.02 3.28 -14.89
N ALA A 14 3.41 4.55 -14.79
CA ALA A 14 4.80 5.00 -14.97
C ALA A 14 5.66 4.67 -13.73
N ASN A 15 5.80 3.39 -13.40
CA ASN A 15 6.59 2.90 -12.28
C ASN A 15 7.62 1.86 -12.76
N ARG A 16 8.90 2.08 -12.43
CA ARG A 16 10.00 1.17 -12.79
C ARG A 16 10.22 0.10 -11.73
N TRP A 17 10.04 0.45 -10.46
CA TRP A 17 10.46 -0.38 -9.36
C TRP A 17 9.30 -1.16 -8.75
N TRP A 18 9.60 -2.36 -8.28
CA TRP A 18 8.68 -3.10 -7.42
C TRP A 18 8.67 -2.46 -6.03
N THR A 19 7.82 -1.44 -5.87
CA THR A 19 7.67 -0.68 -4.63
C THR A 19 6.36 -1.03 -3.93
N GLY A 20 6.15 -0.48 -2.73
CA GLY A 20 4.90 -0.66 -1.98
C GLY A 20 3.64 -0.30 -2.76
N SER A 21 3.72 0.67 -3.71
CA SER A 21 2.59 1.08 -4.55
C SER A 21 2.39 0.23 -5.81
N ALA A 22 3.30 -0.68 -6.14
CA ALA A 22 3.24 -1.48 -7.36
C ALA A 22 2.28 -2.66 -7.23
N GLU A 23 2.36 -3.42 -6.15
CA GLU A 23 1.50 -4.59 -5.92
C GLU A 23 0.02 -4.24 -5.81
N PRO A 24 -0.42 -3.18 -5.10
CA PRO A 24 -1.82 -2.77 -5.08
C PRO A 24 -2.41 -2.53 -6.46
N VAL A 25 -1.62 -2.01 -7.41
CA VAL A 25 -2.07 -1.83 -8.79
C VAL A 25 -2.36 -3.18 -9.44
N ILE A 26 -1.43 -4.14 -9.36
CA ILE A 26 -1.65 -5.49 -9.92
C ILE A 26 -2.88 -6.15 -9.29
N ARG A 27 -3.04 -6.07 -7.96
CA ARG A 27 -4.21 -6.62 -7.27
C ARG A 27 -5.52 -5.96 -7.73
N LEU A 28 -5.53 -4.65 -7.95
CA LEU A 28 -6.67 -3.95 -8.53
C LEU A 28 -7.01 -4.48 -9.93
N LEU A 29 -6.02 -4.61 -10.81
CA LEU A 29 -6.24 -5.07 -12.17
C LEU A 29 -6.81 -6.50 -12.19
N LEU A 30 -6.27 -7.40 -11.37
CA LEU A 30 -6.77 -8.77 -11.24
C LEU A 30 -8.18 -8.80 -10.66
N GLY A 31 -8.46 -8.00 -9.63
CA GLY A 31 -9.79 -7.88 -9.04
C GLY A 31 -10.84 -7.37 -10.03
N LEU A 32 -10.50 -6.36 -10.84
CA LEU A 32 -11.38 -5.85 -11.90
C LEU A 32 -11.64 -6.91 -12.99
N ARG A 33 -10.60 -7.68 -13.39
CA ARG A 33 -10.78 -8.80 -14.33
C ARG A 33 -11.69 -9.89 -13.77
N ALA A 34 -11.51 -10.25 -12.51
CA ALA A 34 -12.36 -11.24 -11.84
C ALA A 34 -13.83 -10.80 -11.76
N ARG A 35 -14.08 -9.49 -11.74
CA ARG A 35 -15.42 -8.87 -11.79
C ARG A 35 -15.97 -8.70 -13.22
N GLY A 36 -15.30 -9.27 -14.23
CA GLY A 36 -15.75 -9.25 -15.62
C GLY A 36 -15.40 -8.00 -16.43
N HIS A 37 -14.57 -7.09 -15.89
CA HIS A 37 -14.11 -5.93 -16.63
C HIS A 37 -12.96 -6.25 -17.56
N ARG A 38 -12.88 -5.52 -18.67
CA ARG A 38 -11.73 -5.57 -19.57
C ARG A 38 -10.66 -4.59 -19.09
N VAL A 39 -9.47 -5.12 -18.80
CA VAL A 39 -8.35 -4.35 -18.26
C VAL A 39 -7.20 -4.34 -19.23
N LEU A 40 -6.75 -3.15 -19.60
CA LEU A 40 -5.57 -2.89 -20.41
C LEU A 40 -4.51 -2.23 -19.53
N LEU A 41 -3.24 -2.61 -19.72
CA LEU A 41 -2.13 -2.13 -18.92
C LEU A 41 -1.06 -1.49 -19.78
N GLY A 42 -0.82 -0.19 -19.60
CA GLY A 42 0.36 0.52 -20.09
C GLY A 42 1.36 0.71 -18.95
N LEU A 43 2.60 0.31 -19.15
CA LEU A 43 3.68 0.41 -18.16
C LEU A 43 5.01 0.79 -18.80
N ILE A 44 6.03 1.03 -17.99
CA ILE A 44 7.41 1.18 -18.45
C ILE A 44 7.98 -0.21 -18.69
N PRO A 45 8.42 -0.53 -19.93
CA PRO A 45 8.93 -1.86 -20.25
C PRO A 45 10.33 -2.11 -19.68
N GLY A 46 10.70 -3.41 -19.57
CA GLY A 46 12.05 -3.86 -19.20
C GLY A 46 12.33 -3.89 -17.70
N ASP A 47 11.37 -3.59 -16.84
CA ASP A 47 11.55 -3.47 -15.41
C ASP A 47 10.84 -4.57 -14.60
N ARG A 48 11.17 -4.66 -13.32
CA ARG A 48 10.60 -5.66 -12.41
C ARG A 48 9.07 -5.57 -12.27
N PHE A 49 8.49 -4.40 -12.50
CA PHE A 49 7.03 -4.24 -12.50
C PHE A 49 6.39 -4.99 -13.67
N GLU A 50 6.97 -4.91 -14.88
CA GLU A 50 6.51 -5.67 -16.02
C GLU A 50 6.61 -7.18 -15.78
N GLN A 51 7.77 -7.64 -15.27
CA GLN A 51 7.95 -9.05 -14.94
C GLN A 51 6.83 -9.55 -14.02
N LYS A 52 6.56 -8.81 -12.93
CA LYS A 52 5.51 -9.16 -11.96
C LYS A 52 4.09 -9.09 -12.55
N ALA A 53 3.84 -8.15 -13.46
CA ALA A 53 2.57 -8.08 -14.18
C ALA A 53 2.35 -9.33 -15.06
N ARG A 54 3.38 -9.73 -15.82
CA ARG A 54 3.34 -10.95 -16.66
C ARG A 54 3.22 -12.22 -15.83
N GLU A 55 3.95 -12.34 -14.71
CA GLU A 55 3.80 -13.46 -13.76
C GLU A 55 2.37 -13.57 -13.22
N ALA A 56 1.65 -12.44 -13.12
CA ALA A 56 0.25 -12.36 -12.72
C ALA A 56 -0.75 -12.55 -13.88
N GLY A 57 -0.27 -12.87 -15.10
CA GLY A 57 -1.12 -13.07 -16.27
C GLY A 57 -1.70 -11.77 -16.85
N LEU A 58 -1.04 -10.63 -16.62
CA LEU A 58 -1.39 -9.34 -17.22
C LEU A 58 -0.43 -9.04 -18.37
N GLU A 59 -0.97 -8.92 -19.58
CA GLU A 59 -0.19 -8.57 -20.76
C GLU A 59 -0.19 -7.05 -20.97
N PRO A 60 0.98 -6.39 -20.90
CA PRO A 60 1.08 -4.97 -21.17
C PRO A 60 0.83 -4.64 -22.64
N LEU A 61 0.32 -3.44 -22.90
CA LEU A 61 0.23 -2.89 -24.24
C LEU A 61 1.64 -2.72 -24.82
N ALA A 62 1.83 -3.21 -26.06
CA ALA A 62 3.08 -3.05 -26.77
C ALA A 62 3.34 -1.56 -27.11
N ASP A 63 4.61 -1.23 -27.31
CA ASP A 63 5.08 0.07 -27.82
C ASP A 63 4.72 1.31 -26.98
N LEU A 64 4.47 1.14 -25.67
CA LEU A 64 4.40 2.24 -24.70
C LEU A 64 5.69 2.29 -23.90
N SER A 65 6.35 3.44 -23.84
CA SER A 65 7.56 3.60 -23.02
C SER A 65 7.25 4.19 -21.64
N LEU A 66 6.27 5.05 -21.56
CA LEU A 66 5.89 5.83 -20.36
C LEU A 66 7.09 6.49 -19.64
N GLU A 67 8.18 6.74 -20.36
CA GLU A 67 9.40 7.29 -19.80
C GLU A 67 9.24 8.74 -19.40
N VAL A 68 9.46 9.02 -18.11
CA VAL A 68 9.34 10.36 -17.52
C VAL A 68 10.48 11.28 -17.91
N ARG A 69 11.64 10.72 -18.29
CA ARG A 69 12.86 11.46 -18.64
C ARG A 69 13.12 11.31 -20.12
N GLY A 70 12.80 12.33 -20.89
CA GLY A 70 13.20 12.10 -22.21
C GLY A 70 12.85 13.07 -23.28
N ASN A 71 13.12 12.59 -24.42
CA ASN A 71 12.89 13.16 -25.71
C ASN A 71 11.38 13.42 -25.89
N PRO A 72 10.94 14.64 -26.21
CA PRO A 72 9.54 14.97 -26.51
C PRO A 72 8.95 14.09 -27.63
N VAL A 73 9.79 13.50 -28.48
CA VAL A 73 9.38 12.53 -29.51
C VAL A 73 8.76 11.26 -28.88
N HIS A 74 9.35 10.74 -27.79
CA HIS A 74 8.78 9.58 -27.08
C HIS A 74 7.44 9.92 -26.42
N ALA A 75 7.32 11.09 -25.80
CA ALA A 75 6.07 11.54 -25.20
C ALA A 75 4.96 11.68 -26.26
N LEU A 76 5.29 12.16 -27.47
CA LEU A 76 4.34 12.26 -28.57
C LEU A 76 3.98 10.86 -29.13
N ALA A 77 4.94 9.94 -29.20
CA ALA A 77 4.69 8.56 -29.59
C ALA A 77 3.75 7.87 -28.59
N ASP A 78 4.03 7.97 -27.29
CA ASP A 78 3.17 7.44 -26.22
C ASP A 78 1.75 8.03 -26.29
N LEU A 79 1.63 9.35 -26.53
CA LEU A 79 0.32 9.98 -26.69
C LEU A 79 -0.47 9.43 -27.88
N ARG A 80 0.19 9.21 -29.00
CA ARG A 80 -0.43 8.58 -30.20
C ARG A 80 -0.88 7.15 -29.88
N ARG A 81 -0.03 6.34 -29.22
CA ARG A 81 -0.34 4.97 -28.83
C ARG A 81 -1.50 4.90 -27.84
N VAL A 82 -1.51 5.74 -26.80
CA VAL A 82 -2.61 5.83 -25.86
C VAL A 82 -3.92 6.18 -26.56
N ARG A 83 -3.91 7.16 -27.48
CA ARG A 83 -5.10 7.52 -28.28
C ARG A 83 -5.56 6.39 -29.19
N GLN A 84 -4.62 5.67 -29.81
CA GLN A 84 -4.92 4.51 -30.65
C GLN A 84 -5.57 3.40 -29.83
N ALA A 85 -4.96 3.02 -28.70
CA ALA A 85 -5.50 2.01 -27.79
C ALA A 85 -6.90 2.38 -27.28
N ILE A 86 -7.12 3.64 -26.88
CA ILE A 86 -8.43 4.11 -26.41
C ILE A 86 -9.51 3.95 -27.49
N ARG A 87 -9.18 4.24 -28.74
CA ARG A 87 -10.14 4.11 -29.86
C ARG A 87 -10.36 2.65 -30.26
N ALA A 88 -9.28 1.88 -30.43
CA ALA A 88 -9.34 0.48 -30.88
C ALA A 88 -10.06 -0.41 -29.87
N GLU A 89 -9.84 -0.18 -28.60
CA GLU A 89 -10.37 -1.00 -27.52
C GLU A 89 -11.65 -0.42 -26.88
N ALA A 90 -12.18 0.68 -27.45
CA ALA A 90 -13.36 1.37 -26.92
C ALA A 90 -13.26 1.65 -25.39
N VAL A 91 -12.13 2.20 -24.95
CA VAL A 91 -11.84 2.43 -23.53
C VAL A 91 -12.86 3.39 -22.92
N ASP A 92 -13.51 2.95 -21.86
CA ASP A 92 -14.48 3.76 -21.09
C ASP A 92 -13.78 4.68 -20.08
N VAL A 93 -12.71 4.17 -19.42
CA VAL A 93 -11.98 4.90 -18.35
C VAL A 93 -10.48 4.76 -18.53
N VAL A 94 -9.75 5.85 -18.42
CA VAL A 94 -8.29 5.89 -18.25
C VAL A 94 -7.99 6.11 -16.77
N HIS A 95 -7.23 5.19 -16.16
CA HIS A 95 -6.82 5.26 -14.77
C HIS A 95 -5.31 5.44 -14.66
N ALA A 96 -4.88 6.60 -14.21
CA ALA A 96 -3.47 6.95 -14.00
C ALA A 96 -3.05 6.71 -12.56
N HIS A 97 -1.78 6.32 -12.34
CA HIS A 97 -1.25 6.04 -10.99
C HIS A 97 -0.12 7.00 -10.57
N HIS A 98 0.52 7.70 -11.52
CA HIS A 98 1.60 8.67 -11.26
C HIS A 98 1.34 10.01 -11.98
N SER A 99 2.22 10.99 -11.77
CA SER A 99 2.00 12.33 -12.32
C SER A 99 2.20 12.39 -13.83
N HIS A 100 3.14 11.59 -14.37
CA HIS A 100 3.41 11.55 -15.81
C HIS A 100 2.25 10.93 -16.58
N ASP A 101 1.84 9.74 -16.18
CA ASP A 101 0.73 9.01 -16.79
C ASP A 101 -0.61 9.73 -16.61
N HIS A 102 -0.76 10.58 -15.59
CA HIS A 102 -1.92 11.44 -15.43
C HIS A 102 -2.02 12.50 -16.53
N TRP A 103 -0.91 13.19 -16.84
CA TRP A 103 -0.87 14.13 -17.96
C TRP A 103 -1.10 13.43 -19.30
N LEU A 104 -0.46 12.29 -19.51
CA LEU A 104 -0.63 11.50 -20.72
C LEU A 104 -2.09 11.02 -20.88
N GLY A 105 -2.67 10.52 -19.80
CA GLY A 105 -4.08 10.13 -19.75
C GLY A 105 -5.00 11.31 -20.04
N TRP A 106 -4.78 12.48 -19.47
CA TRP A 106 -5.59 13.68 -19.71
C TRP A 106 -5.53 14.14 -21.17
N LEU A 107 -4.33 14.16 -21.77
CA LEU A 107 -4.14 14.53 -23.19
C LEU A 107 -4.68 13.48 -24.15
N GLY A 108 -4.66 12.21 -23.77
CA GLY A 108 -5.00 11.07 -24.63
C GLY A 108 -6.44 10.61 -24.56
N ARG A 109 -7.13 10.83 -23.44
CA ARG A 109 -8.41 10.17 -23.08
C ARG A 109 -9.58 10.35 -24.08
N GLY A 110 -9.59 11.40 -24.88
CA GLY A 110 -10.73 11.67 -25.75
C GLY A 110 -12.06 11.77 -24.96
N ARG A 111 -12.97 10.84 -25.23
CA ARG A 111 -14.27 10.73 -24.55
C ARG A 111 -14.24 9.85 -23.28
N ALA A 112 -13.16 9.13 -23.02
CA ALA A 112 -13.04 8.28 -21.83
C ALA A 112 -13.03 9.11 -20.54
N GLY A 113 -13.54 8.54 -19.46
CA GLY A 113 -13.38 9.08 -18.11
C GLY A 113 -11.92 9.09 -17.69
N LEU A 114 -11.52 10.03 -16.84
CA LEU A 114 -10.17 10.08 -16.26
C LEU A 114 -10.22 9.93 -14.75
N VAL A 115 -9.54 8.92 -14.27
CA VAL A 115 -9.39 8.66 -12.83
C VAL A 115 -7.91 8.66 -12.48
N ARG A 116 -7.56 9.11 -11.27
CA ARG A 116 -6.20 9.03 -10.75
C ARG A 116 -6.16 8.53 -9.31
N SER A 117 -5.31 7.54 -9.04
CA SER A 117 -4.97 7.09 -7.68
C SER A 117 -3.77 7.82 -7.11
N PHE A 118 -3.85 8.19 -5.83
CA PHE A 118 -2.77 8.75 -5.03
C PHE A 118 -2.38 7.77 -3.94
N HIS A 119 -1.16 7.24 -4.04
CA HIS A 119 -0.61 6.26 -3.10
C HIS A 119 0.19 6.90 -1.96
N ASN A 120 0.52 8.19 -2.07
CA ASN A 120 1.22 8.95 -1.03
C ASN A 120 0.92 10.44 -1.14
N ALA A 121 1.01 11.15 -0.01
CA ALA A 121 0.70 12.58 0.08
C ALA A 121 1.66 13.46 -0.73
N ARG A 122 2.90 13.00 -0.97
CA ARG A 122 3.87 13.76 -1.79
C ARG A 122 3.43 13.84 -3.26
N ALA A 123 2.67 12.85 -3.74
CA ALA A 123 2.13 12.85 -5.08
C ALA A 123 1.02 13.90 -5.27
N ALA A 124 0.34 14.32 -4.19
CA ALA A 124 -0.62 15.42 -4.18
C ALA A 124 0.11 16.78 -4.13
N ARG A 125 0.67 17.18 -5.27
CA ARG A 125 1.45 18.39 -5.44
C ARG A 125 0.57 19.64 -5.34
N ARG A 126 1.19 20.78 -4.94
CA ARG A 126 0.49 22.07 -4.78
C ARG A 126 0.82 23.09 -5.86
N ASP A 127 1.65 22.70 -6.85
CA ASP A 127 1.98 23.57 -7.98
C ASP A 127 0.75 23.78 -8.88
N TRP A 128 0.73 24.92 -9.56
CA TRP A 128 -0.40 25.33 -10.41
C TRP A 128 -0.74 24.30 -11.50
N PRO A 129 0.20 23.73 -12.26
CA PRO A 129 -0.15 22.75 -13.29
C PRO A 129 -0.83 21.51 -12.72
N SER A 130 -0.33 20.99 -11.58
CA SER A 130 -0.92 19.82 -10.93
C SER A 130 -2.32 20.10 -10.42
N THR A 131 -2.53 21.21 -9.72
CA THR A 131 -3.84 21.58 -9.18
C THR A 131 -4.87 21.86 -10.27
N TRP A 132 -4.42 22.47 -11.38
CA TRP A 132 -5.24 22.67 -12.56
C TRP A 132 -5.70 21.31 -13.16
N LEU A 133 -4.80 20.34 -13.28
CA LEU A 133 -5.11 19.01 -13.78
C LEU A 133 -6.05 18.25 -12.85
N TYR A 134 -5.83 18.32 -11.52
CA TYR A 134 -6.70 17.66 -10.54
C TYR A 134 -8.15 18.14 -10.64
N ARG A 135 -8.37 19.46 -10.80
CA ARG A 135 -9.71 20.03 -10.97
C ARG A 135 -10.39 19.63 -12.29
N ARG A 136 -9.66 19.08 -13.26
CA ARG A 136 -10.17 18.60 -14.56
C ARG A 136 -10.24 17.09 -14.68
N THR A 137 -9.84 16.39 -13.66
CA THR A 137 -9.93 14.94 -13.55
C THR A 137 -11.30 14.56 -13.01
N ASP A 138 -11.91 13.53 -13.58
CA ASP A 138 -13.30 13.16 -13.26
C ASP A 138 -13.41 12.58 -11.85
N ALA A 139 -12.41 11.77 -11.40
CA ALA A 139 -12.30 11.32 -10.02
C ALA A 139 -10.84 11.14 -9.58
N LEU A 140 -10.57 11.47 -8.31
CA LEU A 140 -9.30 11.29 -7.64
C LEU A 140 -9.49 10.34 -6.46
N LEU A 141 -8.68 9.28 -6.42
CA LEU A 141 -8.71 8.25 -5.40
C LEU A 141 -7.57 8.48 -4.40
N ALA A 142 -7.89 8.52 -3.13
CA ALA A 142 -6.93 8.69 -2.04
C ALA A 142 -6.90 7.42 -1.18
N VAL A 143 -5.72 6.88 -0.87
CA VAL A 143 -5.57 5.69 -0.02
C VAL A 143 -5.55 6.02 1.48
N SER A 144 -5.57 7.31 1.84
CA SER A 144 -5.62 7.78 3.24
C SER A 144 -6.38 9.08 3.36
N HIS A 145 -6.88 9.36 4.56
CA HIS A 145 -7.54 10.63 4.87
C HIS A 145 -6.58 11.82 4.70
N GLU A 146 -5.31 11.65 5.03
CA GLU A 146 -4.29 12.70 4.84
C GLU A 146 -4.19 13.13 3.38
N ILE A 147 -4.17 12.18 2.44
CA ILE A 147 -4.14 12.48 0.99
C ILE A 147 -5.43 13.18 0.56
N GLU A 148 -6.57 12.69 1.02
CA GLU A 148 -7.89 13.29 0.72
C GLU A 148 -7.94 14.76 1.17
N GLU A 149 -7.56 15.04 2.41
CA GLU A 149 -7.50 16.39 2.96
C GLU A 149 -6.53 17.29 2.18
N ARG A 150 -5.37 16.74 1.79
CA ARG A 150 -4.41 17.48 0.98
C ARG A 150 -4.96 17.88 -0.38
N LEU A 151 -5.72 16.99 -1.02
CA LEU A 151 -6.39 17.28 -2.30
C LEU A 151 -7.53 18.29 -2.13
N ARG A 152 -8.29 18.25 -1.03
CA ARG A 152 -9.29 19.26 -0.68
C ARG A 152 -8.68 20.64 -0.53
N ARG A 153 -7.56 20.75 0.20
CA ARG A 153 -6.83 22.02 0.42
C ARG A 153 -6.32 22.68 -0.87
N VAL A 154 -6.06 21.89 -1.91
CA VAL A 154 -5.68 22.43 -3.24
C VAL A 154 -6.91 22.71 -4.13
N GLY A 155 -8.12 22.65 -3.58
CA GLY A 155 -9.36 23.05 -4.22
C GLY A 155 -9.97 22.00 -5.15
N VAL A 156 -9.75 20.71 -4.88
CA VAL A 156 -10.46 19.62 -5.55
C VAL A 156 -11.87 19.52 -4.94
N PRO A 157 -12.94 19.55 -5.76
CA PRO A 157 -14.30 19.42 -5.25
C PRO A 157 -14.52 18.06 -4.57
N PRO A 158 -15.20 17.99 -3.40
CA PRO A 158 -15.48 16.75 -2.69
C PRO A 158 -16.17 15.67 -3.55
N ALA A 159 -17.04 16.07 -4.46
CA ALA A 159 -17.74 15.15 -5.38
C ALA A 159 -16.79 14.37 -6.30
N ARG A 160 -15.55 14.85 -6.51
CA ARG A 160 -14.52 14.19 -7.31
C ARG A 160 -13.53 13.41 -6.47
N LEU A 161 -13.60 13.49 -5.15
CA LEU A 161 -12.75 12.75 -4.24
C LEU A 161 -13.42 11.45 -3.80
N SER A 162 -12.64 10.41 -3.70
CA SER A 162 -13.07 9.14 -3.11
C SER A 162 -11.90 8.54 -2.35
N ARG A 163 -12.17 8.12 -1.13
CA ARG A 163 -11.22 7.29 -0.40
C ARG A 163 -11.42 5.84 -0.85
N VAL A 164 -10.33 5.15 -1.09
CA VAL A 164 -10.29 3.74 -1.45
C VAL A 164 -9.29 3.06 -0.52
N ASP A 165 -9.76 2.04 0.18
CA ASP A 165 -8.93 1.33 1.15
C ASP A 165 -7.76 0.61 0.47
N GLY A 166 -6.71 0.31 1.23
CA GLY A 166 -5.60 -0.51 0.76
C GLY A 166 -6.05 -1.94 0.41
N VAL A 167 -5.17 -2.69 -0.24
CA VAL A 167 -5.45 -4.07 -0.66
C VAL A 167 -4.33 -5.01 -0.21
N VAL A 168 -4.72 -6.22 0.19
CA VAL A 168 -3.80 -7.30 0.57
C VAL A 168 -4.22 -8.62 -0.09
N ASP A 169 -3.22 -9.43 -0.46
CA ASP A 169 -3.44 -10.81 -0.90
C ASP A 169 -3.73 -11.70 0.32
N LEU A 170 -4.99 -11.87 0.64
CA LEU A 170 -5.43 -12.63 1.81
C LEU A 170 -4.91 -14.07 1.77
N ALA A 171 -5.07 -14.76 0.65
CA ALA A 171 -4.68 -16.16 0.51
C ALA A 171 -3.18 -16.37 0.77
N ARG A 172 -2.34 -15.42 0.37
CA ARG A 172 -0.89 -15.48 0.60
C ARG A 172 -0.52 -15.42 2.08
N PHE A 173 -1.26 -14.67 2.90
CA PHE A 173 -0.88 -14.37 4.29
C PHE A 173 -1.68 -15.16 5.34
N GLU A 174 -2.68 -15.93 4.93
CA GLU A 174 -3.47 -16.76 5.85
C GLU A 174 -2.71 -17.96 6.42
N SER A 175 -1.65 -18.39 5.74
CA SER A 175 -0.83 -19.54 6.13
C SER A 175 0.66 -19.22 6.05
N GLY A 176 1.48 -19.98 6.79
CA GLY A 176 2.93 -19.88 6.79
C GLY A 176 3.52 -20.70 7.93
N ASP A 177 4.73 -21.23 7.76
CA ASP A 177 5.44 -21.96 8.81
C ASP A 177 6.23 -20.99 9.71
N GLY A 178 5.54 -20.43 10.70
CA GLY A 178 6.18 -19.56 11.71
C GLY A 178 7.20 -20.30 12.58
N ALA A 179 7.09 -21.60 12.73
CA ALA A 179 8.02 -22.39 13.53
C ALA A 179 9.41 -22.44 12.87
N ALA A 180 9.49 -22.55 11.54
CA ALA A 180 10.75 -22.50 10.80
C ALA A 180 11.48 -21.15 11.03
N ILE A 181 10.77 -20.03 11.00
CA ILE A 181 11.34 -18.71 11.29
C ILE A 181 11.78 -18.58 12.76
N ARG A 182 10.97 -19.11 13.70
CA ARG A 182 11.37 -19.12 15.10
C ARG A 182 12.62 -19.96 15.34
N ALA A 183 12.80 -21.06 14.63
CA ALA A 183 14.03 -21.88 14.67
C ALA A 183 15.22 -21.15 14.05
N GLU A 184 15.04 -20.53 12.87
CA GLU A 184 16.11 -19.78 12.18
C GLU A 184 16.73 -18.68 13.06
N PHE A 185 15.88 -17.95 13.80
CA PHE A 185 16.33 -16.84 14.66
C PHE A 185 16.46 -17.22 16.14
N ALA A 186 16.40 -18.50 16.48
CA ALA A 186 16.48 -19.02 17.87
C ALA A 186 15.53 -18.30 18.83
N LEU A 187 14.30 -18.03 18.39
CA LEU A 187 13.30 -17.26 19.15
C LEU A 187 12.60 -18.08 20.24
N GLY A 188 12.56 -19.40 20.11
CA GLY A 188 11.91 -20.30 21.06
C GLY A 188 10.46 -19.89 21.34
N HIS A 189 10.10 -19.81 22.62
CA HIS A 189 8.79 -19.38 23.11
C HIS A 189 8.76 -17.90 23.55
N ALA A 190 9.81 -17.13 23.26
CA ALA A 190 9.86 -15.73 23.61
C ALA A 190 8.72 -14.93 22.92
N PRO A 191 8.20 -13.86 23.54
CA PRO A 191 7.36 -12.90 22.85
C PRO A 191 8.12 -12.25 21.69
N VAL A 192 7.58 -12.34 20.46
CA VAL A 192 8.22 -11.83 19.25
C VAL A 192 7.39 -10.69 18.66
N LEU A 193 7.97 -9.50 18.70
CA LEU A 193 7.43 -8.31 18.06
C LEU A 193 8.13 -8.14 16.71
N GLY A 194 7.43 -7.72 15.66
CA GLY A 194 8.05 -7.58 14.36
C GLY A 194 7.65 -6.32 13.60
N CYS A 195 8.56 -5.85 12.76
CA CYS A 195 8.31 -4.74 11.85
C CYS A 195 8.78 -5.12 10.44
N VAL A 196 7.90 -5.02 9.46
CA VAL A 196 8.23 -5.24 8.05
C VAL A 196 8.20 -3.90 7.34
N ALA A 197 9.37 -3.33 7.04
CA ALA A 197 9.48 -2.05 6.36
C ALA A 197 10.88 -1.86 5.75
N ARG A 198 10.96 -1.00 4.70
CA ARG A 198 12.27 -0.55 4.22
C ARG A 198 13.03 0.13 5.37
N LEU A 199 14.28 -0.25 5.59
CA LEU A 199 15.16 0.37 6.58
C LEU A 199 15.66 1.73 6.05
N ALA A 200 14.80 2.74 6.15
CA ALA A 200 15.04 4.10 5.65
C ALA A 200 14.75 5.13 6.74
N PRO A 201 15.31 6.35 6.64
CA PRO A 201 14.97 7.44 7.56
C PRO A 201 13.45 7.69 7.59
N ARG A 202 12.96 8.14 8.73
CA ARG A 202 11.53 8.48 8.96
C ARG A 202 10.55 7.30 8.82
N ARG A 203 11.04 6.05 8.86
CA ARG A 203 10.17 4.85 8.88
C ARG A 203 9.82 4.39 10.30
N GLY A 204 10.24 5.13 11.33
CA GLY A 204 9.90 4.90 12.73
C GLY A 204 10.63 3.75 13.41
N HIS A 205 11.63 3.12 12.78
CA HIS A 205 12.40 2.02 13.40
C HIS A 205 13.11 2.46 14.68
N GLU A 206 13.69 3.67 14.70
CA GLU A 206 14.37 4.19 15.87
C GLU A 206 13.40 4.37 17.06
N LEU A 207 12.21 4.92 16.80
CA LEU A 207 11.14 5.03 17.79
C LEU A 207 10.72 3.64 18.33
N LEU A 208 10.55 2.67 17.41
CA LEU A 208 10.20 1.30 17.80
C LEU A 208 11.29 0.63 18.65
N ILE A 209 12.58 0.76 18.27
CA ILE A 209 13.70 0.19 19.03
C ILE A 209 13.76 0.79 20.44
N ARG A 210 13.61 2.12 20.57
CA ARG A 210 13.61 2.78 21.89
C ARG A 210 12.40 2.42 22.73
N GLY A 211 11.22 2.28 22.11
CA GLY A 211 10.04 1.79 22.83
C GLY A 211 10.18 0.33 23.26
N PHE A 212 10.75 -0.51 22.40
CA PHE A 212 11.04 -1.90 22.74
C PHE A 212 12.07 -2.02 23.86
N GLN A 213 13.10 -1.17 23.91
CA GLN A 213 14.06 -1.12 25.01
C GLN A 213 13.37 -0.98 26.36
N GLN A 214 12.35 -0.12 26.44
CA GLN A 214 11.62 0.13 27.70
C GLN A 214 10.69 -1.03 28.11
N LEU A 215 10.45 -1.99 27.22
CA LEU A 215 9.71 -3.23 27.53
C LEU A 215 10.58 -4.26 28.23
N LEU A 216 11.88 -4.32 27.93
CA LEU A 216 12.79 -5.39 28.33
C LEU A 216 12.98 -5.57 29.83
N PRO A 217 12.94 -4.54 30.72
CA PRO A 217 13.04 -4.75 32.17
C PRO A 217 11.96 -5.69 32.73
N GLU A 218 10.76 -5.68 32.12
CA GLU A 218 9.64 -6.56 32.51
C GLU A 218 9.59 -7.86 31.71
N TYR A 219 10.06 -7.82 30.43
CA TYR A 219 10.03 -8.94 29.49
C TYR A 219 11.42 -9.19 28.88
N PRO A 220 12.43 -9.65 29.66
CA PRO A 220 13.83 -9.73 29.21
C PRO A 220 14.05 -10.75 28.07
N HIS A 221 13.11 -11.67 27.89
CA HIS A 221 13.16 -12.65 26.83
C HIS A 221 12.47 -12.19 25.51
N ALA A 222 11.80 -11.03 25.51
CA ALA A 222 11.16 -10.51 24.33
C ALA A 222 12.19 -10.29 23.18
N ARG A 223 11.73 -10.44 21.94
CA ARG A 223 12.54 -10.25 20.73
C ARG A 223 11.87 -9.28 19.79
N LEU A 224 12.65 -8.44 19.14
CA LEU A 224 12.21 -7.55 18.07
C LEU A 224 12.83 -7.97 16.75
N LEU A 225 12.01 -8.41 15.79
CA LEU A 225 12.44 -8.82 14.46
C LEU A 225 12.21 -7.69 13.46
N LEU A 226 13.29 -7.11 12.93
CA LEU A 226 13.26 -6.06 11.91
C LEU A 226 13.49 -6.66 10.52
N VAL A 227 12.45 -6.61 9.69
CA VAL A 227 12.42 -7.24 8.36
C VAL A 227 12.46 -6.18 7.27
N GLY A 228 13.47 -6.23 6.43
CA GLY A 228 13.66 -5.31 5.32
C GLY A 228 15.11 -5.00 5.02
N LYS A 229 15.32 -4.20 3.98
CA LYS A 229 16.61 -3.65 3.58
C LYS A 229 16.51 -2.14 3.36
N GLY A 230 17.61 -1.45 3.44
CA GLY A 230 17.65 -0.02 3.16
C GLY A 230 18.88 0.67 3.72
N GLU A 231 19.03 1.93 3.36
CA GLU A 231 20.19 2.78 3.64
C GLU A 231 20.37 3.10 5.13
N ALA A 232 19.33 2.97 5.94
CA ALA A 232 19.41 3.22 7.38
C ALA A 232 19.92 2.01 8.19
N ARG A 233 20.19 0.84 7.56
CA ARG A 233 20.54 -0.39 8.26
C ARG A 233 21.73 -0.20 9.21
N ALA A 234 22.87 0.30 8.70
CA ALA A 234 24.07 0.50 9.51
C ALA A 234 23.83 1.44 10.71
N ARG A 235 23.04 2.51 10.51
CA ARG A 235 22.67 3.45 11.58
C ARG A 235 21.80 2.77 12.64
N LEU A 236 20.87 1.92 12.24
CA LEU A 236 20.00 1.20 13.17
C LEU A 236 20.79 0.12 13.95
N GLU A 237 21.71 -0.59 13.29
CA GLU A 237 22.62 -1.54 13.95
C GLU A 237 23.52 -0.84 14.99
N ALA A 238 24.07 0.35 14.65
CA ALA A 238 24.82 1.16 15.60
C ALA A 238 23.95 1.62 16.79
N LEU A 239 22.70 2.01 16.57
CA LEU A 239 21.76 2.33 17.62
C LEU A 239 21.51 1.13 18.54
N VAL A 240 21.22 -0.04 17.97
CA VAL A 240 20.99 -1.29 18.72
C VAL A 240 22.20 -1.65 19.55
N SER A 241 23.42 -1.57 18.99
CA SER A 241 24.67 -1.82 19.71
C SER A 241 24.89 -0.80 20.84
N GLY A 242 24.69 0.50 20.56
CA GLY A 242 24.85 1.56 21.56
C GLY A 242 23.83 1.47 22.72
N LEU A 243 22.68 0.83 22.51
CA LEU A 243 21.69 0.55 23.53
C LEU A 243 21.89 -0.80 24.23
N GLY A 244 22.89 -1.61 23.82
CA GLY A 244 23.15 -2.95 24.36
C GLY A 244 22.14 -4.02 23.97
N LEU A 245 21.41 -3.86 22.85
CA LEU A 245 20.26 -4.68 22.44
C LEU A 245 20.56 -5.69 21.32
N THR A 246 21.84 -6.05 21.12
CA THR A 246 22.27 -6.88 19.98
C THR A 246 21.73 -8.31 20.01
N ARG A 247 21.28 -8.80 21.18
CA ARG A 247 20.66 -10.12 21.37
C ARG A 247 19.14 -10.09 21.22
N GLU A 248 18.52 -8.95 21.51
CA GLU A 248 17.06 -8.79 21.57
C GLU A 248 16.49 -8.24 20.28
N VAL A 249 17.26 -7.45 19.51
CA VAL A 249 16.85 -6.85 18.23
C VAL A 249 17.56 -7.53 17.07
N LEU A 250 16.80 -8.22 16.24
CA LEU A 250 17.30 -9.06 15.15
C LEU A 250 16.97 -8.45 13.78
N PHE A 251 17.92 -8.41 12.87
CA PHE A 251 17.75 -7.92 11.51
C PHE A 251 17.61 -9.10 10.54
N ALA A 252 16.39 -9.41 10.13
CA ALA A 252 16.09 -10.57 9.27
C ALA A 252 16.39 -10.35 7.79
N GLY A 253 16.82 -9.15 7.38
CA GLY A 253 17.03 -8.83 5.96
C GLY A 253 15.72 -8.70 5.18
N TYR A 254 15.82 -8.69 3.87
CA TYR A 254 14.64 -8.62 2.98
C TYR A 254 14.04 -10.02 2.82
N ARG A 255 12.74 -10.14 3.07
CA ARG A 255 11.97 -11.36 2.92
C ARG A 255 10.84 -11.12 1.91
N ASP A 256 10.58 -12.05 1.01
CA ASP A 256 9.50 -11.99 0.02
C ASP A 256 8.73 -13.32 0.01
N ALA A 257 9.32 -14.39 -0.49
CA ALA A 257 8.64 -15.68 -0.61
C ALA A 257 8.16 -16.24 0.74
N ASP A 258 8.96 -16.08 1.78
CA ASP A 258 8.73 -16.54 3.14
C ASP A 258 8.16 -15.49 4.09
N LEU A 259 7.77 -14.31 3.57
CA LEU A 259 7.17 -13.25 4.37
C LEU A 259 5.90 -13.71 5.14
N PRO A 260 5.03 -14.57 4.58
CA PRO A 260 3.93 -15.14 5.36
C PRO A 260 4.40 -15.91 6.60
N ALA A 261 5.45 -16.73 6.47
CA ALA A 261 6.03 -17.46 7.60
C ALA A 261 6.62 -16.51 8.65
N VAL A 262 7.30 -15.44 8.21
CA VAL A 262 7.80 -14.40 9.11
C VAL A 262 6.66 -13.78 9.92
N LEU A 263 5.56 -13.40 9.28
CA LEU A 263 4.41 -12.82 9.99
C LEU A 263 3.75 -13.83 10.93
N GLN A 264 3.72 -15.12 10.57
CA GLN A 264 3.20 -16.18 11.45
C GLN A 264 4.11 -16.45 12.66
N ALA A 265 5.40 -16.10 12.60
CA ALA A 265 6.32 -16.22 13.73
C ALA A 265 6.12 -15.13 14.81
N LEU A 266 5.46 -14.02 14.46
CA LEU A 266 5.26 -12.87 15.36
C LEU A 266 4.07 -13.09 16.30
N ASP A 267 4.15 -12.52 17.49
CA ASP A 267 3.01 -12.38 18.40
C ASP A 267 2.30 -11.04 18.21
N ALA A 268 3.03 -9.98 17.81
CA ALA A 268 2.47 -8.71 17.42
C ALA A 268 3.31 -8.03 16.32
N PHE A 269 2.65 -7.27 15.47
CA PHE A 269 3.27 -6.49 14.42
C PHE A 269 3.31 -5.00 14.79
N ALA A 270 4.41 -4.30 14.50
CA ALA A 270 4.56 -2.88 14.82
C ALA A 270 4.93 -2.05 13.58
N LEU A 271 4.24 -0.92 13.36
CA LEU A 271 4.52 0.00 12.26
C LEU A 271 4.42 1.46 12.71
N MET A 272 5.58 2.13 12.86
CA MET A 272 5.67 3.49 13.38
C MET A 272 5.77 4.57 12.30
N GLY A 273 5.82 4.21 11.02
CA GLY A 273 5.95 5.17 9.92
C GLY A 273 5.26 4.70 8.64
N ALA A 274 4.53 5.59 7.99
CA ALA A 274 3.97 5.34 6.67
C ALA A 274 5.09 5.15 5.64
N GLY A 275 4.80 4.36 4.62
CA GLY A 275 5.74 4.02 3.56
C GLY A 275 5.76 4.96 2.36
N SER A 276 6.30 4.44 1.27
CA SER A 276 6.12 5.00 -0.08
C SER A 276 4.67 4.82 -0.56
N ASP A 277 3.97 3.89 0.03
CA ASP A 277 2.53 3.67 -0.10
C ASP A 277 1.89 3.90 1.28
N GLU A 278 1.06 4.90 1.39
CA GLU A 278 0.38 5.28 2.64
C GLU A 278 -0.82 4.38 2.98
N SER A 279 -1.15 3.39 2.15
CA SER A 279 -2.09 2.32 2.54
C SER A 279 -1.55 1.45 3.69
N CYS A 280 -0.26 1.63 4.06
CA CYS A 280 0.39 0.88 5.13
C CYS A 280 0.29 -0.65 4.93
N ARG A 281 0.53 -1.12 3.70
CA ARG A 281 0.34 -2.51 3.26
C ARG A 281 0.88 -3.55 4.24
N ALA A 282 2.05 -3.35 4.82
CA ALA A 282 2.61 -4.30 5.79
C ALA A 282 1.71 -4.52 7.03
N ALA A 283 0.93 -3.52 7.43
CA ALA A 283 -0.07 -3.69 8.48
C ALA A 283 -1.26 -4.53 7.99
N LEU A 284 -1.70 -4.34 6.73
CA LEU A 284 -2.73 -5.18 6.12
C LEU A 284 -2.28 -6.65 6.00
N GLU A 285 -1.01 -6.87 5.62
CA GLU A 285 -0.39 -8.19 5.56
C GLU A 285 -0.35 -8.87 6.95
N ALA A 286 0.03 -8.11 7.98
CA ALA A 286 0.04 -8.58 9.37
C ALA A 286 -1.40 -8.91 9.87
N MET A 287 -2.38 -8.07 9.55
CA MET A 287 -3.79 -8.33 9.85
C MET A 287 -4.29 -9.58 9.14
N ALA A 288 -3.98 -9.77 7.85
CA ALA A 288 -4.32 -10.98 7.11
C ALA A 288 -3.68 -12.23 7.74
N ALA A 289 -2.44 -12.12 8.24
CA ALA A 289 -1.77 -13.15 9.02
C ALA A 289 -2.35 -13.35 10.45
N GLY A 290 -3.34 -12.55 10.85
CA GLY A 290 -3.96 -12.62 12.17
C GLY A 290 -3.08 -12.09 13.30
N ARG A 291 -2.18 -11.15 13.00
CA ARG A 291 -1.34 -10.50 14.01
C ARG A 291 -1.97 -9.17 14.45
N PRO A 292 -2.06 -8.90 15.76
CA PRO A 292 -2.48 -7.60 16.24
C PRO A 292 -1.45 -6.54 15.83
N VAL A 293 -1.91 -5.34 15.45
CA VAL A 293 -1.05 -4.27 14.95
C VAL A 293 -0.88 -3.18 16.01
N VAL A 294 0.37 -2.87 16.37
CA VAL A 294 0.71 -1.62 17.05
C VAL A 294 1.15 -0.61 15.99
N GLY A 295 0.46 0.49 15.86
CA GLY A 295 0.74 1.48 14.83
C GLY A 295 0.72 2.91 15.35
N ARG A 296 1.58 3.78 14.78
CA ARG A 296 1.42 5.22 14.95
C ARG A 296 0.31 5.72 14.03
N ARG A 297 -0.42 6.78 14.41
CA ARG A 297 -1.45 7.39 13.56
C ARG A 297 -0.85 8.13 12.36
N VAL A 298 -0.41 7.39 11.37
CA VAL A 298 0.18 7.90 10.12
C VAL A 298 -0.32 7.12 8.91
N GLY A 299 -0.38 7.77 7.75
CA GLY A 299 -0.94 7.18 6.54
C GLY A 299 -2.35 6.67 6.76
N ALA A 300 -2.67 5.48 6.27
CA ALA A 300 -3.96 4.84 6.45
C ALA A 300 -4.08 3.98 7.72
N LEU A 301 -3.10 3.98 8.63
CA LEU A 301 -3.21 3.20 9.88
C LEU A 301 -4.45 3.54 10.72
N PRO A 302 -4.85 4.83 10.86
CA PRO A 302 -6.06 5.18 11.62
C PRO A 302 -7.36 4.63 11.01
N GLU A 303 -7.38 4.42 9.69
CA GLU A 303 -8.54 3.87 8.97
C GLU A 303 -8.49 2.33 8.94
N THR A 304 -7.28 1.77 8.98
CA THR A 304 -7.03 0.34 8.88
C THR A 304 -7.22 -0.37 10.22
N VAL A 305 -6.59 0.17 11.27
CA VAL A 305 -6.57 -0.41 12.61
C VAL A 305 -7.66 0.21 13.48
N VAL A 306 -8.57 -0.62 13.98
CA VAL A 306 -9.56 -0.21 15.00
C VAL A 306 -8.91 -0.33 16.37
N HIS A 307 -8.59 0.83 16.97
CA HIS A 307 -7.92 0.88 18.28
C HIS A 307 -8.68 0.11 19.35
N GLY A 308 -7.98 -0.76 20.08
CA GLY A 308 -8.55 -1.62 21.12
C GLY A 308 -9.28 -2.85 20.62
N VAL A 309 -9.50 -2.98 19.28
CA VAL A 309 -10.25 -4.11 18.69
C VAL A 309 -9.35 -4.95 17.76
N THR A 310 -8.65 -4.33 16.82
CA THR A 310 -7.76 -5.04 15.87
C THR A 310 -6.28 -4.76 16.10
N GLY A 311 -5.99 -3.90 17.09
CA GLY A 311 -4.65 -3.47 17.45
C GLY A 311 -4.69 -2.21 18.31
N LEU A 312 -3.53 -1.60 18.50
CA LEU A 312 -3.36 -0.39 19.30
C LEU A 312 -2.73 0.72 18.47
N LEU A 313 -3.28 1.92 18.55
CA LEU A 313 -2.74 3.11 17.87
C LEU A 313 -2.08 4.02 18.90
N VAL A 314 -0.90 4.53 18.53
CA VAL A 314 -0.11 5.49 19.32
C VAL A 314 -0.24 6.87 18.67
N ASP A 315 -0.49 7.88 19.49
CA ASP A 315 -0.82 9.24 19.02
C ASP A 315 0.41 10.15 18.88
N ASP A 316 1.53 9.79 19.50
CA ASP A 316 2.74 10.61 19.58
C ASP A 316 4.01 9.86 19.14
N ASP A 317 5.15 10.57 19.15
CA ASP A 317 6.48 10.06 18.79
C ASP A 317 7.33 9.73 20.03
N ARG A 318 6.69 9.42 21.17
CA ARG A 318 7.39 9.07 22.40
C ARG A 318 7.62 7.57 22.53
N PRO A 319 8.84 7.14 22.84
CA PRO A 319 9.14 5.73 23.11
C PRO A 319 8.26 5.12 24.22
N GLU A 320 7.87 5.90 25.21
CA GLU A 320 7.02 5.48 26.33
C GLU A 320 5.65 5.02 25.88
N SER A 321 5.04 5.75 24.93
CA SER A 321 3.73 5.43 24.37
C SER A 321 3.79 4.13 23.54
N VAL A 322 4.90 3.94 22.80
CA VAL A 322 5.15 2.69 22.06
C VAL A 322 5.35 1.54 23.05
N ALA A 323 6.17 1.71 24.08
CA ALA A 323 6.42 0.71 25.12
C ALA A 323 5.12 0.28 25.80
N GLN A 324 4.25 1.23 26.13
CA GLN A 324 2.94 0.96 26.75
C GLN A 324 2.06 0.09 25.84
N ALA A 325 1.99 0.42 24.53
CA ALA A 325 1.22 -0.35 23.58
C ALA A 325 1.78 -1.77 23.38
N LEU A 326 3.11 -1.91 23.28
CA LEU A 326 3.77 -3.23 23.17
C LEU A 326 3.53 -4.06 24.45
N ARG A 327 3.68 -3.46 25.64
CA ARG A 327 3.44 -4.10 26.93
C ARG A 327 2.03 -4.64 27.02
N ALA A 328 1.02 -3.88 26.62
CA ALA A 328 -0.39 -4.29 26.67
C ALA A 328 -0.66 -5.55 25.86
N LEU A 329 0.06 -5.80 24.74
CA LEU A 329 -0.09 -7.01 23.96
C LEU A 329 0.72 -8.19 24.52
N VAL A 330 1.90 -7.93 25.09
CA VAL A 330 2.75 -9.00 25.66
C VAL A 330 2.19 -9.48 27.00
N ALA A 331 1.60 -8.58 27.80
CA ALA A 331 1.02 -8.91 29.10
C ALA A 331 -0.27 -9.76 29.00
N GLU A 332 -1.02 -9.60 27.91
CA GLU A 332 -2.32 -10.25 27.69
C GLU A 332 -2.34 -11.04 26.37
N PRO A 333 -1.63 -12.18 26.23
CA PRO A 333 -1.49 -12.91 24.96
C PRO A 333 -2.82 -13.35 24.35
N GLU A 334 -3.77 -13.75 25.17
CA GLU A 334 -5.11 -14.15 24.71
C GLU A 334 -5.88 -12.99 24.10
N ARG A 335 -5.80 -11.82 24.72
CA ARG A 335 -6.39 -10.59 24.20
C ARG A 335 -5.69 -10.15 22.91
N ALA A 336 -4.36 -10.22 22.87
CA ALA A 336 -3.58 -9.95 21.65
C ALA A 336 -3.99 -10.89 20.51
N ALA A 337 -4.14 -12.18 20.78
CA ALA A 337 -4.63 -13.15 19.79
C ALA A 337 -6.07 -12.86 19.35
N ALA A 338 -6.95 -12.43 20.24
CA ALA A 338 -8.31 -12.00 19.89
C ALA A 338 -8.31 -10.77 18.98
N MET A 339 -7.47 -9.76 19.26
CA MET A 339 -7.26 -8.61 18.40
C MET A 339 -6.73 -9.02 17.01
N GLY A 340 -5.80 -9.98 16.96
CA GLY A 340 -5.27 -10.52 15.71
C GLY A 340 -6.36 -11.20 14.88
N ARG A 341 -7.23 -12.01 15.49
CA ARG A 341 -8.38 -12.62 14.81
C ARG A 341 -9.34 -11.55 14.27
N ALA A 342 -9.73 -10.59 15.08
CA ALA A 342 -10.56 -9.46 14.65
C ALA A 342 -9.91 -8.67 13.50
N GLY A 343 -8.59 -8.52 13.53
CA GLY A 343 -7.80 -7.92 12.44
C GLY A 343 -7.92 -8.72 11.14
N ARG A 344 -7.80 -10.04 11.20
CA ARG A 344 -7.96 -10.93 10.04
C ARG A 344 -9.37 -10.85 9.45
N ASP A 345 -10.39 -10.87 10.30
CA ASP A 345 -11.78 -10.79 9.85
C ASP A 345 -12.06 -9.45 9.18
N ARG A 346 -11.53 -8.36 9.72
CA ARG A 346 -11.59 -7.05 9.10
C ARG A 346 -10.85 -7.02 7.75
N ALA A 347 -9.66 -7.62 7.67
CA ALA A 347 -8.90 -7.69 6.42
C ALA A 347 -9.68 -8.43 5.33
N ARG A 348 -10.33 -9.54 5.67
CA ARG A 348 -11.21 -10.30 4.76
C ARG A 348 -12.41 -9.49 4.30
N ALA A 349 -13.05 -8.77 5.19
CA ALA A 349 -14.26 -8.01 4.88
C ALA A 349 -13.99 -6.77 4.00
N PHE A 350 -12.85 -6.09 4.18
CA PHE A 350 -12.65 -4.75 3.60
C PHE A 350 -11.42 -4.61 2.71
N PHE A 351 -10.37 -5.42 2.90
CA PHE A 351 -9.06 -5.19 2.27
C PHE A 351 -8.67 -6.30 1.27
N GLY A 352 -9.57 -7.23 0.99
CA GLY A 352 -9.37 -8.23 -0.06
C GLY A 352 -9.42 -7.63 -1.47
N PRO A 353 -8.85 -8.31 -2.49
CA PRO A 353 -8.81 -7.82 -3.86
C PRO A 353 -10.19 -7.52 -4.45
N ASP A 354 -11.22 -8.33 -4.15
CA ASP A 354 -12.58 -8.10 -4.63
C ASP A 354 -13.20 -6.85 -3.99
N ALA A 355 -13.09 -6.69 -2.67
CA ALA A 355 -13.61 -5.52 -1.97
C ALA A 355 -12.97 -4.23 -2.47
N HIS A 356 -11.65 -4.23 -2.69
CA HIS A 356 -10.92 -3.10 -3.26
C HIS A 356 -11.37 -2.80 -4.69
N ALA A 357 -11.46 -3.81 -5.56
CA ALA A 357 -11.92 -3.64 -6.93
C ALA A 357 -13.36 -3.12 -6.99
N ALA A 358 -14.25 -3.61 -6.11
CA ALA A 358 -15.62 -3.14 -6.00
C ALA A 358 -15.70 -1.65 -5.60
N GLN A 359 -14.81 -1.18 -4.71
CA GLN A 359 -14.73 0.24 -4.36
C GLN A 359 -14.35 1.10 -5.57
N VAL A 360 -13.34 0.68 -6.32
CA VAL A 360 -12.86 1.40 -7.52
C VAL A 360 -13.90 1.34 -8.64
N GLU A 361 -14.54 0.19 -8.85
CA GLU A 361 -15.61 0.03 -9.84
C GLU A 361 -16.77 1.01 -9.59
N ARG A 362 -17.23 1.17 -8.34
CA ARG A 362 -18.26 2.16 -8.00
C ARG A 362 -17.86 3.58 -8.42
N VAL A 363 -16.58 3.92 -8.31
CA VAL A 363 -16.08 5.22 -8.79
C VAL A 363 -16.14 5.32 -10.30
N TYR A 364 -15.74 4.27 -11.03
CA TYR A 364 -15.83 4.26 -12.50
C TYR A 364 -17.27 4.43 -12.97
N ARG A 365 -18.21 3.68 -12.42
CA ARG A 365 -19.64 3.80 -12.77
C ARG A 365 -20.18 5.19 -12.51
N ARG A 366 -19.82 5.81 -11.38
CA ARG A 366 -20.20 7.20 -11.07
C ARG A 366 -19.61 8.20 -12.10
N VAL A 367 -18.35 8.01 -12.48
CA VAL A 367 -17.70 8.86 -13.50
C VAL A 367 -18.41 8.73 -14.85
N LEU A 368 -18.73 7.52 -15.29
CA LEU A 368 -19.41 7.27 -16.55
C LEU A 368 -20.81 7.87 -16.55
N ALA A 369 -21.61 7.65 -15.52
CA ALA A 369 -22.95 8.23 -15.38
C ALA A 369 -22.93 9.76 -15.35
N ALA A 370 -21.93 10.38 -14.71
CA ALA A 370 -21.80 11.85 -14.71
C ALA A 370 -21.48 12.40 -16.11
N ARG A 371 -20.66 11.68 -16.89
CA ARG A 371 -20.27 12.08 -18.24
C ARG A 371 -21.40 11.90 -19.26
N GLU A 372 -22.24 10.89 -19.08
CA GLU A 372 -23.44 10.70 -19.91
C GLU A 372 -24.46 11.84 -19.69
N ARG A 373 -24.65 12.26 -18.44
CA ARG A 373 -25.53 13.41 -18.13
C ARG A 373 -25.02 14.76 -18.63
N ALA A 374 -23.71 14.86 -18.89
CA ALA A 374 -23.09 16.09 -19.38
C ALA A 374 -23.04 16.19 -20.92
N ARG A 375 -23.51 15.17 -21.63
CA ARG A 375 -23.67 15.11 -23.09
C ARG A 375 -25.05 15.58 -23.53
#